data_d1dc3cac2f487fb9c659bd9acdf308ae
#
_entry.id   d1dc3cac2f487fb9c659bd9acdf308ae
#
_cell.length_a   1.000
_cell.length_b   1.000
_cell.length_c   1.000
_cell.angle_alpha   90.00
_cell.angle_beta   90.00
_cell.angle_gamma   90.00
#
_symmetry.space_group_name_H-M   'P 1'
#
loop_
_entity.id
_entity.type
_entity.pdbx_description
1 polymer ?
#
loop_
_entity_poly.entity_id
_entity_poly.type
_entity_poly.pdbx_seq_one_letter_code
_entity_poly.pdbx_strand_id
1 'polypeptide(L)'
;MKIAEMHERIVIQKSRMETDTIGNHTLKWFDYYYCWARVDNVSGKEFWEAAQHNAQDSLYFTIRQFSPVRDLDTTHYRVKFRGEIYNITFIDHSQYKNKMLRLMAERQ
;
A
#
# COMPACT_ATOMS: atom_id res chain seq x y z
N MET A 1 18.28 -4.84 1.65
CA MET A 1 17.63 -3.94 2.65
C MET A 1 17.61 -4.62 4.01
N LYS A 2 17.95 -3.90 5.04
CA LYS A 2 17.95 -4.41 6.40
C LYS A 2 16.64 -4.05 7.08
N ILE A 3 16.15 -4.93 7.94
CA ILE A 3 14.93 -4.65 8.73
C ILE A 3 15.06 -3.36 9.53
N ALA A 4 16.29 -3.04 9.98
CA ALA A 4 16.55 -1.81 10.73
C ALA A 4 16.24 -0.53 9.94
N GLU A 5 16.11 -0.62 8.61
CA GLU A 5 15.73 0.52 7.78
C GLU A 5 14.21 0.72 7.69
N MET A 6 13.44 -0.19 8.26
CA MET A 6 11.98 -0.10 8.29
C MET A 6 11.55 0.55 9.60
N HIS A 7 11.42 1.87 9.56
CA HIS A 7 11.14 2.68 10.75
C HIS A 7 9.71 3.16 10.87
N GLU A 8 8.94 3.08 9.79
CA GLU A 8 7.62 3.67 9.76
C GLU A 8 6.55 2.62 9.98
N ARG A 9 5.59 2.95 10.81
CA ARG A 9 4.45 2.06 11.06
C ARG A 9 3.35 2.38 10.07
N ILE A 10 2.89 1.37 9.35
CA ILE A 10 1.77 1.51 8.43
C ILE A 10 0.69 0.50 8.77
N VAL A 11 -0.53 0.79 8.29
CA VAL A 11 -1.66 -0.14 8.37
C VAL A 11 -2.11 -0.43 6.96
N ILE A 12 -2.21 -1.72 6.63
CA ILE A 12 -2.81 -2.12 5.38
C ILE A 12 -4.28 -2.36 5.65
N GLN A 13 -5.14 -1.67 4.91
CA GLN A 13 -6.57 -1.81 5.02
C GLN A 13 -7.11 -2.63 3.87
N LYS A 14 -8.15 -3.41 4.14
CA LYS A 14 -8.83 -4.24 3.16
C LYS A 14 -10.26 -3.78 3.02
N SER A 15 -10.75 -3.71 1.78
CA SER A 15 -12.14 -3.37 1.52
C SER A 15 -13.05 -4.59 1.64
N ARG A 16 -14.28 -4.34 2.04
CA ARG A 16 -15.32 -5.37 2.09
C ARG A 16 -16.65 -4.73 1.73
N MET A 17 -17.42 -5.42 0.90
CA MET A 17 -18.77 -5.00 0.59
C MET A 17 -19.71 -5.45 1.70
N GLU A 18 -20.48 -4.52 2.25
CA GLU A 18 -21.50 -4.81 3.24
C GLU A 18 -22.87 -4.48 2.70
N THR A 19 -23.84 -5.32 3.04
CA THR A 19 -25.25 -5.11 2.65
C THR A 19 -26.03 -4.73 3.90
N ASP A 20 -26.77 -3.61 3.81
CA ASP A 20 -27.59 -3.17 4.93
C ASP A 20 -28.95 -3.90 4.93
N THR A 21 -29.82 -3.56 5.89
CA THR A 21 -31.11 -4.22 6.06
C THR A 21 -32.09 -3.97 4.91
N ILE A 22 -31.87 -2.95 4.11
CA ILE A 22 -32.72 -2.62 2.97
C ILE A 22 -32.09 -2.97 1.62
N GLY A 23 -30.98 -3.75 1.64
CA GLY A 23 -30.37 -4.28 0.44
C GLY A 23 -29.34 -3.39 -0.23
N ASN A 24 -28.98 -2.26 0.36
CA ASN A 24 -27.93 -1.40 -0.18
C ASN A 24 -26.55 -1.99 0.08
N HIS A 25 -25.69 -1.92 -0.95
CA HIS A 25 -24.32 -2.38 -0.85
C HIS A 25 -23.42 -1.18 -0.58
N THR A 26 -22.61 -1.27 0.48
CA THR A 26 -21.68 -0.21 0.85
C THR A 26 -20.29 -0.79 0.98
N LEU A 27 -19.30 -0.15 0.32
CA LEU A 27 -17.90 -0.53 0.45
C LEU A 27 -17.35 0.05 1.73
N LYS A 28 -16.80 -0.81 2.57
CA LYS A 28 -16.15 -0.40 3.82
C LYS A 28 -14.73 -0.88 3.88
N TRP A 29 -13.86 -0.11 4.55
CA TRP A 29 -12.45 -0.41 4.72
C TRP A 29 -12.17 -0.78 6.17
N PHE A 30 -11.39 -1.84 6.34
CA PHE A 30 -11.04 -2.38 7.65
C PHE A 30 -9.54 -2.48 7.79
N ASP A 31 -9.01 -2.26 8.99
CA ASP A 31 -7.62 -2.51 9.28
C ASP A 31 -7.37 -4.01 9.15
N TYR A 32 -6.49 -4.37 8.23
CA TYR A 32 -6.21 -5.76 7.90
C TYR A 32 -4.90 -6.23 8.50
N TYR A 33 -3.85 -5.40 8.38
CA TYR A 33 -2.52 -5.79 8.80
C TYR A 33 -1.69 -4.59 9.22
N TYR A 34 -1.03 -4.70 10.36
CA TYR A 34 -0.12 -3.67 10.87
C TYR A 34 1.31 -4.13 10.65
N CYS A 35 2.16 -3.29 10.05
CA CYS A 35 3.53 -3.67 9.81
C CYS A 35 4.46 -2.46 9.79
N TRP A 36 5.75 -2.74 9.87
CA TRP A 36 6.80 -1.74 9.70
C TRP A 36 7.14 -1.64 8.22
N ALA A 37 7.45 -0.44 7.78
CA ALA A 37 7.79 -0.18 6.39
C ALA A 37 8.94 0.80 6.29
N ARG A 38 9.70 0.69 5.21
CA ARG A 38 10.55 1.76 4.74
C ARG A 38 9.73 2.62 3.78
N VAL A 39 9.77 3.93 3.98
CA VAL A 39 9.03 4.87 3.14
C VAL A 39 10.01 5.69 2.32
N ASP A 40 9.84 5.70 1.01
CA ASP A 40 10.67 6.47 0.08
C ASP A 40 9.79 7.30 -0.83
N ASN A 41 10.30 8.45 -1.24
CA ASN A 41 9.64 9.26 -2.25
C ASN A 41 9.84 8.62 -3.64
N VAL A 42 8.88 8.84 -4.53
CA VAL A 42 9.02 8.44 -5.92
C VAL A 42 10.08 9.34 -6.56
N SER A 43 11.13 8.73 -7.17
CA SER A 43 12.23 9.48 -7.75
C SER A 43 11.84 10.16 -9.07
N GLY A 44 12.72 11.04 -9.58
CA GLY A 44 12.44 11.78 -10.81
C GLY A 44 12.14 10.91 -12.01
N LYS A 45 12.82 9.78 -12.17
CA LYS A 45 12.56 8.87 -13.28
C LYS A 45 11.19 8.22 -13.15
N GLU A 46 10.87 7.72 -11.97
CA GLU A 46 9.57 7.13 -11.71
C GLU A 46 8.47 8.17 -11.76
N PHE A 47 8.79 9.44 -11.48
CA PHE A 47 7.86 10.54 -11.65
C PHE A 47 7.33 10.59 -13.09
N TRP A 48 8.23 10.51 -14.08
CA TRP A 48 7.82 10.56 -15.47
C TRP A 48 7.06 9.30 -15.89
N GLU A 49 7.43 8.15 -15.37
CA GLU A 49 6.72 6.90 -15.64
C GLU A 49 5.33 6.90 -15.03
N ALA A 50 5.15 7.62 -13.93
CA ALA A 50 3.88 7.75 -13.23
C ALA A 50 3.19 9.08 -13.57
N ALA A 51 3.38 9.61 -14.77
CA ALA A 51 2.93 10.94 -15.15
C ALA A 51 1.41 11.13 -15.09
N GLN A 52 0.66 10.06 -15.09
CA GLN A 52 -0.80 10.11 -14.95
C GLN A 52 -1.25 10.24 -13.50
N HIS A 53 -0.32 10.18 -12.56
CA HIS A 53 -0.58 10.26 -11.13
C HIS A 53 0.10 11.49 -10.56
N ASN A 54 -0.42 11.99 -9.45
CA ASN A 54 0.23 13.09 -8.76
C ASN A 54 1.44 12.55 -7.99
N ALA A 55 2.61 12.57 -8.63
CA ALA A 55 3.82 11.98 -8.07
C ALA A 55 4.30 12.68 -6.78
N GLN A 56 3.89 13.92 -6.55
CA GLN A 56 4.21 14.61 -5.30
C GLN A 56 3.54 13.96 -4.11
N ASP A 57 2.40 13.29 -4.35
CA ASP A 57 1.65 12.59 -3.32
C ASP A 57 1.85 11.08 -3.38
N SER A 58 2.85 10.62 -4.12
CA SER A 58 3.14 9.19 -4.27
C SER A 58 4.35 8.79 -3.44
N LEU A 59 4.24 7.65 -2.79
CA LEU A 59 5.31 7.09 -1.96
C LEU A 59 5.51 5.62 -2.29
N TYR A 60 6.71 5.13 -2.04
CA TYR A 60 7.01 3.71 -2.00
C TYR A 60 7.02 3.25 -0.55
N PHE A 61 6.30 2.17 -0.30
CA PHE A 61 6.32 1.48 0.99
C PHE A 61 6.94 0.11 0.77
N THR A 62 8.08 -0.14 1.40
CA THR A 62 8.75 -1.44 1.31
C THR A 62 8.51 -2.18 2.62
N ILE A 63 7.95 -3.39 2.52
CA ILE A 63 7.59 -4.22 3.66
C ILE A 63 8.12 -5.62 3.47
N ARG A 64 8.17 -6.40 4.56
CA ARG A 64 8.52 -7.81 4.46
C ARG A 64 7.38 -8.58 3.81
N GLN A 65 7.75 -9.48 2.91
CA GLN A 65 6.76 -10.37 2.30
C GLN A 65 6.58 -11.60 3.17
N PHE A 66 5.32 -11.84 3.55
CA PHE A 66 4.91 -13.05 4.26
C PHE A 66 3.41 -13.24 4.04
N SER A 67 2.86 -14.29 4.61
CA SER A 67 1.54 -14.79 4.24
C SER A 67 0.44 -13.73 4.14
N PRO A 68 0.23 -12.86 5.14
CA PRO A 68 -0.88 -11.88 5.05
C PRO A 68 -0.75 -10.87 3.93
N VAL A 69 0.47 -10.56 3.45
CA VAL A 69 0.67 -9.55 2.41
C VAL A 69 0.92 -10.14 1.04
N ARG A 70 1.01 -11.46 0.94
CA ARG A 70 1.28 -12.12 -0.33
C ARG A 70 0.17 -11.90 -1.36
N ASP A 71 -1.06 -11.79 -0.91
CA ASP A 71 -2.23 -11.70 -1.75
C ASP A 71 -2.75 -10.28 -1.95
N LEU A 72 -1.94 -9.27 -1.61
CA LEU A 72 -2.33 -7.88 -1.81
C LEU A 72 -2.56 -7.58 -3.30
N ASP A 73 -3.53 -6.73 -3.56
CA ASP A 73 -3.76 -6.21 -4.90
C ASP A 73 -4.01 -4.69 -4.84
N THR A 74 -4.17 -4.07 -6.00
CA THR A 74 -4.33 -2.62 -6.07
C THR A 74 -5.79 -2.16 -5.91
N THR A 75 -6.73 -3.09 -5.87
CA THR A 75 -8.15 -2.77 -5.88
C THR A 75 -8.79 -2.90 -4.50
N HIS A 76 -8.44 -3.95 -3.76
CA HIS A 76 -9.10 -4.31 -2.50
C HIS A 76 -8.29 -3.91 -1.27
N TYR A 77 -7.13 -3.29 -1.45
CA TYR A 77 -6.24 -2.92 -0.35
C TYR A 77 -5.73 -1.51 -0.53
N ARG A 78 -5.47 -0.85 0.59
CA ARG A 78 -4.84 0.47 0.59
C ARG A 78 -3.96 0.60 1.83
N VAL A 79 -3.13 1.64 1.87
CA VAL A 79 -2.20 1.89 2.97
C VAL A 79 -2.67 3.11 3.74
N LYS A 80 -2.67 2.99 5.07
CA LYS A 80 -2.85 4.12 5.96
C LYS A 80 -1.51 4.44 6.61
N PHE A 81 -1.05 5.67 6.42
CA PHE A 81 0.26 6.12 6.90
C PHE A 81 0.12 7.52 7.45
N ARG A 82 0.48 7.69 8.73
CA ARG A 82 0.43 8.98 9.44
C ARG A 82 -0.93 9.69 9.31
N GLY A 83 -2.01 8.92 9.40
CA GLY A 83 -3.36 9.46 9.31
C GLY A 83 -3.86 9.73 7.90
N GLU A 84 -3.03 9.51 6.87
CA GLU A 84 -3.40 9.71 5.49
C GLU A 84 -3.61 8.36 4.80
N ILE A 85 -4.51 8.36 3.81
CA ILE A 85 -4.82 7.17 3.02
C ILE A 85 -4.08 7.24 1.69
N TYR A 86 -3.42 6.13 1.33
CA TYR A 86 -2.69 5.98 0.08
C TYR A 86 -3.27 4.81 -0.69
N ASN A 87 -3.73 5.06 -1.90
CA ASN A 87 -4.24 4.00 -2.78
C ASN A 87 -3.08 3.33 -3.48
N ILE A 88 -3.02 2.00 -3.41
CA ILE A 88 -1.95 1.23 -4.03
C ILE A 88 -2.12 1.26 -5.54
N THR A 89 -1.09 1.71 -6.25
CA THR A 89 -1.10 1.80 -7.71
C THR A 89 -0.26 0.71 -8.38
N PHE A 90 0.72 0.16 -7.67
CA PHE A 90 1.58 -0.88 -8.20
C PHE A 90 2.18 -1.69 -7.06
N ILE A 91 2.34 -2.99 -7.27
CA ILE A 91 2.95 -3.89 -6.30
C ILE A 91 4.11 -4.62 -6.96
N ASP A 92 5.31 -4.44 -6.41
CA ASP A 92 6.51 -5.08 -6.93
C ASP A 92 6.91 -6.23 -6.00
N HIS A 93 6.75 -7.45 -6.48
CA HIS A 93 7.07 -8.66 -5.76
C HIS A 93 8.51 -9.13 -5.97
N SER A 94 9.26 -8.50 -6.88
CA SER A 94 10.57 -8.99 -7.29
C SER A 94 11.71 -8.58 -6.37
N GLN A 95 11.43 -7.73 -5.38
CA GLN A 95 12.46 -7.19 -4.50
C GLN A 95 13.05 -8.28 -3.60
N TYR A 96 14.39 -8.32 -3.52
CA TYR A 96 15.16 -9.17 -2.61
C TYR A 96 14.71 -10.65 -2.65
N LYS A 97 14.60 -11.20 -3.86
CA LYS A 97 14.24 -12.63 -4.06
C LYS A 97 12.90 -12.97 -3.41
N ASN A 98 11.93 -12.09 -3.55
CA ASN A 98 10.59 -12.24 -3.00
C ASN A 98 10.53 -12.23 -1.47
N LYS A 99 11.57 -11.71 -0.81
CA LYS A 99 11.54 -11.53 0.65
C LYS A 99 10.95 -10.19 1.07
N MET A 100 10.93 -9.26 0.15
CA MET A 100 10.41 -7.91 0.35
C MET A 100 9.36 -7.61 -0.69
N LEU A 101 8.43 -6.75 -0.33
CA LEU A 101 7.35 -6.31 -1.20
C LEU A 101 7.38 -4.79 -1.22
N ARG A 102 7.41 -4.20 -2.42
CA ARG A 102 7.39 -2.75 -2.56
C ARG A 102 6.05 -2.32 -3.13
N LEU A 103 5.35 -1.48 -2.39
CA LEU A 103 4.06 -0.93 -2.79
C LEU A 103 4.25 0.51 -3.24
N MET A 104 3.84 0.83 -4.44
CA MET A 104 3.73 2.21 -4.87
C MET A 104 2.30 2.66 -4.60
N ALA A 105 2.14 3.76 -3.88
CA ALA A 105 0.82 4.23 -3.48
C ALA A 105 0.72 5.74 -3.60
N GLU A 106 -0.45 6.22 -3.95
CA GLU A 106 -0.75 7.62 -4.15
C GLU A 106 -1.73 8.10 -3.10
N ARG A 107 -1.45 9.25 -2.49
CA ARG A 107 -2.33 9.81 -1.46
C ARG A 107 -3.70 10.14 -2.05
N GLN A 108 -4.71 9.71 -1.34
CA GLN A 108 -6.10 9.91 -1.70
C GLN A 108 -6.50 11.39 -1.62
#